data_d595c2af4a812bb855c2595b024819fc
#
_entry.id   d595c2af4a812bb855c2595b024819fc
#
_cell.length_a   1.000
_cell.length_b   1.000
_cell.length_c   1.000
_cell.angle_alpha   90.00
_cell.angle_beta   90.00
_cell.angle_gamma   90.00
#
_symmetry.space_group_name_H-M   'P 1'
#
loop_
_entity.id
_entity.type
_entity.pdbx_description
1 polymer ?
#
loop_
_entity_poly.entity_id
_entity_poly.type
_entity_poly.pdbx_seq_one_letter_code
_entity_poly.pdbx_strand_id
1 'polypeptide(L)'
;MLATITILLAGRAAEEIFLGNTTTGASNDMERTTDLARKMVCEWGMSKLGPLTFGKNEEQIFLGREISRHQYYSESTAIKIDEELKRIISDCDQKTRNILKENRKALIRLAQALLEYETLESNEVEAIIKGETIRQAEKQGEPPNSSPDSNQKEIKEDAKQVGPMVNPSERPATA
;
A
#
# COMPACT_ATOMS: atom_id res chain seq x y z
N MET A 1 2.82 1.71 17.33
CA MET A 1 2.44 3.04 16.80
C MET A 1 3.63 3.81 16.26
N LEU A 2 4.66 4.19 17.05
CA LEU A 2 5.83 4.89 16.51
C LEU A 2 6.54 4.11 15.38
N ALA A 3 6.68 2.79 15.50
CA ALA A 3 7.22 1.97 14.43
C ALA A 3 6.37 2.03 13.15
N THR A 4 5.06 2.08 13.28
CA THR A 4 4.15 2.22 12.13
C THR A 4 4.36 3.56 11.42
N ILE A 5 4.47 4.65 12.18
CA ILE A 5 4.80 5.98 11.63
C ILE A 5 6.15 5.94 10.90
N THR A 6 7.18 5.31 11.51
CA THR A 6 8.50 5.15 10.89
C THR A 6 8.42 4.40 9.55
N ILE A 7 7.60 3.35 9.46
CA ILE A 7 7.38 2.59 8.21
C ILE A 7 6.69 3.45 7.15
N LEU A 8 5.62 4.17 7.52
CA LEU A 8 4.88 5.03 6.59
C LEU A 8 5.76 6.16 6.02
N LEU A 9 6.68 6.69 6.81
CA LEU A 9 7.62 7.72 6.36
C LEU A 9 8.74 7.20 5.46
N ALA A 10 8.99 5.86 5.44
CA ALA A 10 10.17 5.29 4.81
C ALA A 10 10.20 5.47 3.30
N GLY A 11 9.06 5.36 2.62
CA GLY A 11 8.97 5.54 1.16
C GLY A 11 9.45 6.92 0.74
N ARG A 12 8.86 7.96 1.31
CA ARG A 12 9.24 9.35 1.04
C ARG A 12 10.70 9.64 1.39
N ALA A 13 11.14 9.18 2.56
CA ALA A 13 12.52 9.39 2.99
C ALA A 13 13.53 8.69 2.06
N ALA A 14 13.18 7.51 1.54
CA ALA A 14 13.99 6.80 0.55
C ALA A 14 14.07 7.58 -0.77
N GLU A 15 12.94 8.07 -1.31
CA GLU A 15 12.93 8.91 -2.51
C GLU A 15 13.85 10.12 -2.35
N GLU A 16 13.74 10.84 -1.24
CA GLU A 16 14.55 12.03 -0.97
C GLU A 16 16.04 11.72 -0.87
N ILE A 17 16.42 10.62 -0.17
CA ILE A 17 17.82 10.24 0.04
C ILE A 17 18.48 9.69 -1.23
N PHE A 18 17.73 8.91 -2.04
CA PHE A 18 18.31 8.17 -3.16
C PHE A 18 18.05 8.82 -4.51
N LEU A 19 16.93 9.50 -4.69
CA LEU A 19 16.52 10.13 -5.94
C LEU A 19 16.67 11.65 -5.91
N GLY A 20 16.83 12.24 -4.72
CA GLY A 20 16.92 13.69 -4.55
C GLY A 20 15.60 14.44 -4.73
N ASN A 21 14.52 13.77 -5.04
CA ASN A 21 13.19 14.32 -5.26
C ASN A 21 12.16 13.53 -4.46
N THR A 22 11.05 14.17 -4.12
CA THR A 22 9.88 13.52 -3.54
C THR A 22 8.74 13.54 -4.53
N THR A 23 8.00 12.44 -4.63
CA THR A 23 6.83 12.33 -5.50
C THR A 23 5.54 12.42 -4.70
N THR A 24 4.40 12.54 -5.39
CA THR A 24 3.08 12.51 -4.77
C THR A 24 2.66 11.10 -4.35
N GLY A 25 3.43 10.07 -4.71
CA GLY A 25 3.14 8.67 -4.38
C GLY A 25 3.02 8.40 -2.87
N ALA A 26 3.77 9.14 -2.07
CA ALA A 26 3.74 9.03 -0.61
C ALA A 26 2.62 9.83 0.08
N SER A 27 1.70 10.49 -0.66
CA SER A 27 0.69 11.39 -0.08
C SER A 27 -0.24 10.67 0.91
N ASN A 28 -0.71 9.48 0.57
CA ASN A 28 -1.57 8.67 1.45
C ASN A 28 -0.85 8.27 2.74
N ASP A 29 0.42 7.90 2.66
CA ASP A 29 1.23 7.54 3.83
C ASP A 29 1.47 8.74 4.74
N MET A 30 1.61 9.94 4.18
CA MET A 30 1.74 11.19 4.95
C MET A 30 0.43 11.53 5.68
N GLU A 31 -0.73 11.35 5.03
CA GLU A 31 -2.04 11.51 5.65
C GLU A 31 -2.21 10.54 6.82
N ARG A 32 -2.00 9.24 6.59
CA ARG A 32 -2.07 8.20 7.62
C ARG A 32 -1.09 8.44 8.77
N THR A 33 0.11 8.93 8.49
CA THR A 33 1.11 9.31 9.50
C THR A 33 0.57 10.42 10.40
N THR A 34 0.00 11.46 9.81
CA THR A 34 -0.55 12.60 10.53
C THR A 34 -1.75 12.18 11.38
N ASP A 35 -2.65 11.39 10.84
CA ASP A 35 -3.82 10.87 11.56
C ASP A 35 -3.42 9.98 12.73
N LEU A 36 -2.45 9.10 12.54
CA LEU A 36 -1.96 8.23 13.60
C LEU A 36 -1.28 9.01 14.72
N ALA A 37 -0.45 10.00 14.39
CA ALA A 37 0.16 10.89 15.37
C ALA A 37 -0.91 11.69 16.12
N ARG A 38 -1.93 12.20 15.44
CA ARG A 38 -3.06 12.92 16.04
C ARG A 38 -3.83 12.05 17.03
N LYS A 39 -4.13 10.80 16.66
CA LYS A 39 -4.76 9.85 17.57
C LYS A 39 -3.91 9.56 18.79
N MET A 40 -2.60 9.43 18.64
CA MET A 40 -1.68 9.23 19.76
C MET A 40 -1.75 10.40 20.75
N VAL A 41 -1.77 11.62 20.28
CA VAL A 41 -1.78 12.84 21.12
C VAL A 41 -3.17 13.09 21.69
N CYS A 42 -4.20 13.10 20.82
CA CYS A 42 -5.52 13.60 21.20
C CYS A 42 -6.46 12.53 21.78
N GLU A 43 -6.31 11.27 21.37
CA GLU A 43 -7.25 10.21 21.78
C GLU A 43 -6.66 9.25 22.82
N TRP A 44 -5.37 8.92 22.66
CA TRP A 44 -4.75 7.86 23.49
C TRP A 44 -3.86 8.39 24.62
N GLY A 45 -3.66 9.72 24.68
CA GLY A 45 -2.82 10.33 25.70
C GLY A 45 -1.36 9.85 25.67
N MET A 46 -0.86 9.45 24.47
CA MET A 46 0.50 8.92 24.27
C MET A 46 1.47 10.03 23.89
N SER A 47 1.46 11.12 24.63
CA SER A 47 2.25 12.32 24.36
C SER A 47 2.86 12.90 25.62
N LYS A 48 3.80 13.83 25.47
CA LYS A 48 4.39 14.57 26.60
C LYS A 48 3.38 15.51 27.29
N LEU A 49 2.22 15.73 26.71
CA LEU A 49 1.14 16.53 27.30
C LEU A 49 0.44 15.80 28.45
N GLY A 50 0.79 14.53 28.69
CA GLY A 50 0.23 13.71 29.73
C GLY A 50 -0.90 12.77 29.25
N PRO A 51 -1.45 11.96 30.15
CA PRO A 51 -2.53 11.02 29.84
C PRO A 51 -3.89 11.73 29.76
N LEU A 52 -4.00 12.68 28.86
CA LEU A 52 -5.19 13.48 28.62
C LEU A 52 -5.72 13.20 27.21
N THR A 53 -7.05 13.29 27.07
CA THR A 53 -7.71 13.27 25.77
C THR A 53 -8.20 14.67 25.43
N PHE A 54 -7.97 15.10 24.19
CA PHE A 54 -8.31 16.46 23.73
C PHE A 54 -9.55 16.48 22.83
N GLY A 55 -10.53 15.62 23.11
CA GLY A 55 -11.76 15.51 22.36
C GLY A 55 -11.61 14.70 21.07
N LYS A 56 -12.64 13.91 20.76
CA LYS A 56 -12.81 13.32 19.44
C LYS A 56 -13.36 14.40 18.53
N ASN A 57 -12.85 14.51 17.30
CA ASN A 57 -13.59 15.16 16.24
C ASN A 57 -14.78 14.26 15.92
N GLU A 58 -15.86 14.36 16.68
CA GLU A 58 -17.13 13.79 16.26
C GLU A 58 -17.60 14.63 15.08
N GLU A 59 -17.42 14.13 13.89
CA GLU A 59 -18.15 14.57 12.72
C GLU A 59 -19.63 14.20 12.95
N GLN A 60 -20.33 15.02 13.72
CA GLN A 60 -21.79 14.94 13.74
C GLN A 60 -22.26 15.49 12.39
N ILE A 61 -22.45 14.57 11.44
CA ILE A 61 -23.13 14.83 10.19
C ILE A 61 -24.61 15.09 10.53
N PHE A 62 -24.94 16.33 10.85
CA PHE A 62 -26.32 16.76 10.96
C PHE A 62 -26.66 17.56 9.70
N LEU A 63 -27.49 16.98 8.85
CA LEU A 63 -28.01 17.58 7.62
C LEU A 63 -28.64 18.95 7.95
N GLY A 64 -27.99 20.04 7.54
CA GLY A 64 -28.61 21.34 7.39
C GLY A 64 -28.25 22.46 8.38
N ARG A 65 -27.26 22.32 9.24
CA ARG A 65 -26.72 23.44 10.05
C ARG A 65 -25.21 23.55 9.93
N GLU A 66 -24.69 24.76 9.76
CA GLU A 66 -23.26 25.06 9.86
C GLU A 66 -22.71 24.50 11.16
N ILE A 67 -21.84 23.51 11.05
CA ILE A 67 -21.17 22.89 12.19
C ILE A 67 -20.04 23.86 12.59
N SER A 68 -20.30 24.70 13.59
CA SER A 68 -19.21 25.35 14.30
C SER A 68 -18.39 24.25 14.97
N ARG A 69 -17.14 24.07 14.51
CA ARG A 69 -16.17 23.18 15.15
C ARG A 69 -15.91 23.72 16.56
N HIS A 70 -16.61 23.18 17.55
CA HIS A 70 -16.28 23.50 18.94
C HIS A 70 -14.95 22.84 19.27
N GLN A 71 -13.89 23.64 19.35
CA GLN A 71 -12.66 23.24 19.98
C GLN A 71 -12.93 23.10 21.50
N TYR A 72 -12.78 21.90 22.01
CA TYR A 72 -12.96 21.61 23.45
C TYR A 72 -11.76 22.02 24.31
N TYR A 73 -10.77 22.71 23.74
CA TYR A 73 -9.54 23.14 24.40
C TYR A 73 -9.14 24.54 23.96
N SER A 74 -8.35 25.22 24.81
CA SER A 74 -7.90 26.58 24.56
C SER A 74 -6.91 26.66 23.38
N GLU A 75 -6.76 27.84 22.79
CA GLU A 75 -5.76 28.12 21.74
C GLU A 75 -4.33 27.73 22.18
N SER A 76 -3.97 28.01 23.43
CA SER A 76 -2.66 27.63 23.98
C SER A 76 -2.47 26.10 24.03
N THR A 77 -3.55 25.34 24.21
CA THR A 77 -3.52 23.86 24.16
C THR A 77 -3.41 23.38 22.71
N ALA A 78 -4.10 24.03 21.76
CA ALA A 78 -3.99 23.73 20.33
C ALA A 78 -2.54 23.82 19.85
N ILE A 79 -1.87 24.92 20.18
CA ILE A 79 -0.45 25.12 19.84
C ILE A 79 0.42 23.97 20.39
N LYS A 80 0.22 23.59 21.66
CA LYS A 80 0.99 22.48 22.27
C LYS A 80 0.71 21.13 21.60
N ILE A 81 -0.52 20.89 21.17
CA ILE A 81 -0.88 19.69 20.40
C ILE A 81 -0.12 19.68 19.07
N ASP A 82 -0.12 20.79 18.34
CA ASP A 82 0.57 20.91 17.06
C ASP A 82 2.09 20.75 17.21
N GLU A 83 2.69 21.32 18.25
CA GLU A 83 4.11 21.16 18.57
C GLU A 83 4.45 19.69 18.85
N GLU A 84 3.60 19.00 19.60
CA GLU A 84 3.82 17.60 19.96
C GLU A 84 3.63 16.65 18.76
N LEU A 85 2.64 16.92 17.89
CA LEU A 85 2.46 16.22 16.61
C LEU A 85 3.72 16.35 15.74
N LYS A 86 4.18 17.60 15.57
CA LYS A 86 5.38 17.90 14.79
C LYS A 86 6.62 17.20 15.37
N ARG A 87 6.75 17.19 16.69
CA ARG A 87 7.85 16.50 17.37
C ARG A 87 7.82 14.99 17.10
N ILE A 88 6.68 14.33 17.30
CA ILE A 88 6.54 12.87 17.09
C ILE A 88 6.89 12.50 15.65
N ILE A 89 6.36 13.24 14.68
CA ILE A 89 6.60 12.97 13.26
C ILE A 89 8.09 13.21 12.93
N SER A 90 8.68 14.30 13.42
CA SER A 90 10.09 14.63 13.20
C SER A 90 11.04 13.58 13.81
N ASP A 91 10.76 13.12 15.03
CA ASP A 91 11.55 12.08 15.69
C ASP A 91 11.50 10.74 14.90
N CYS A 92 10.30 10.38 14.38
CA CYS A 92 10.13 9.21 13.55
C CYS A 92 10.82 9.38 12.17
N ASP A 93 10.75 10.56 11.53
CA ASP A 93 11.45 10.83 10.27
C ASP A 93 12.97 10.72 10.44
N GLN A 94 13.51 11.30 11.49
CA GLN A 94 14.94 11.21 11.78
C GLN A 94 15.38 9.74 11.98
N LYS A 95 14.58 8.95 12.71
CA LYS A 95 14.83 7.52 12.91
C LYS A 95 14.79 6.77 11.58
N THR A 96 13.79 7.07 10.74
CA THR A 96 13.63 6.48 9.40
C THR A 96 14.88 6.76 8.55
N ARG A 97 15.30 8.01 8.49
CA ARG A 97 16.49 8.42 7.72
C ARG A 97 17.76 7.71 8.22
N ASN A 98 17.93 7.54 9.51
CA ASN A 98 19.08 6.84 10.07
C ASN A 98 19.07 5.37 9.65
N ILE A 99 17.92 4.66 9.78
CA ILE A 99 17.78 3.27 9.35
C ILE A 99 18.11 3.10 7.86
N LEU A 100 17.58 3.98 7.00
CA LEU A 100 17.82 3.92 5.55
C LEU A 100 19.29 4.17 5.20
N LYS A 101 19.94 5.12 5.88
CA LYS A 101 21.36 5.41 5.67
C LYS A 101 22.26 4.24 6.10
N GLU A 102 22.00 3.68 7.27
CA GLU A 102 22.75 2.53 7.80
C GLU A 102 22.61 1.28 6.91
N ASN A 103 21.40 1.07 6.37
CA ASN A 103 21.10 -0.09 5.53
C ASN A 103 21.10 0.20 4.02
N ARG A 104 21.79 1.28 3.60
CA ARG A 104 21.83 1.72 2.19
C ARG A 104 22.18 0.60 1.22
N LYS A 105 23.19 -0.22 1.55
CA LYS A 105 23.63 -1.32 0.69
C LYS A 105 22.55 -2.39 0.52
N ALA A 106 21.84 -2.71 1.59
CA ALA A 106 20.73 -3.67 1.55
C ALA A 106 19.57 -3.17 0.69
N LEU A 107 19.23 -1.89 0.80
CA LEU A 107 18.17 -1.28 0.01
C LEU A 107 18.49 -1.29 -1.50
N ILE A 108 19.74 -0.99 -1.87
CA ILE A 108 20.18 -1.04 -3.27
C ILE A 108 20.09 -2.48 -3.81
N ARG A 109 20.54 -3.48 -3.03
CA ARG A 109 20.43 -4.90 -3.43
C ARG A 109 18.98 -5.33 -3.62
N LEU A 110 18.08 -4.92 -2.71
CA LEU A 110 16.64 -5.19 -2.83
C LEU A 110 16.04 -4.57 -4.08
N ALA A 111 16.38 -3.31 -4.35
CA ALA A 111 15.90 -2.63 -5.56
C ALA A 111 16.38 -3.32 -6.84
N GLN A 112 17.65 -3.74 -6.88
CA GLN A 112 18.20 -4.48 -8.02
C GLN A 112 17.53 -5.85 -8.19
N ALA A 113 17.32 -6.58 -7.10
CA ALA A 113 16.63 -7.87 -7.14
C ALA A 113 15.16 -7.71 -7.62
N LEU A 114 14.44 -6.68 -7.19
CA LEU A 114 13.08 -6.41 -7.67
C LEU A 114 13.03 -6.03 -9.16
N LEU A 115 14.06 -5.38 -9.69
CA LEU A 115 14.16 -5.11 -11.12
C LEU A 115 14.41 -6.38 -11.95
N GLU A 116 15.04 -7.39 -11.36
CA GLU A 116 15.35 -8.66 -12.01
C GLU A 116 14.22 -9.68 -11.89
N TYR A 117 13.65 -9.82 -10.69
CA TYR A 117 12.68 -10.87 -10.37
C TYR A 117 11.22 -10.38 -10.29
N GLU A 118 10.98 -9.07 -10.34
CA GLU A 118 9.69 -8.39 -10.21
C GLU A 118 8.99 -8.62 -8.85
N THR A 119 9.09 -9.82 -8.29
CA THR A 119 8.52 -10.20 -6.99
C THR A 119 9.55 -10.95 -6.16
N LEU A 120 9.53 -10.73 -4.84
CA LEU A 120 10.40 -11.40 -3.88
C LEU A 120 9.55 -11.95 -2.73
N GLU A 121 9.87 -13.17 -2.29
CA GLU A 121 9.29 -13.75 -1.09
C GLU A 121 10.02 -13.26 0.18
N SER A 122 9.37 -13.42 1.35
CA SER A 122 9.92 -12.93 2.62
C SER A 122 11.28 -13.51 2.97
N ASN A 123 11.51 -14.78 2.69
CA ASN A 123 12.79 -15.48 2.87
C ASN A 123 13.89 -14.92 1.97
N GLU A 124 13.57 -14.56 0.73
CA GLU A 124 14.49 -13.96 -0.24
C GLU A 124 14.86 -12.53 0.18
N VAL A 125 13.87 -11.75 0.66
CA VAL A 125 14.10 -10.41 1.21
C VAL A 125 15.07 -10.49 2.40
N GLU A 126 14.87 -11.44 3.33
CA GLU A 126 15.77 -11.63 4.46
C GLU A 126 17.20 -12.02 4.03
N ALA A 127 17.33 -12.92 3.07
CA ALA A 127 18.62 -13.33 2.52
C ALA A 127 19.37 -12.15 1.87
N ILE A 128 18.66 -11.33 1.07
CA ILE A 128 19.24 -10.13 0.44
C ILE A 128 19.69 -9.11 1.49
N ILE A 129 18.91 -8.90 2.54
CA ILE A 129 19.27 -7.99 3.62
C ILE A 129 20.57 -8.47 4.30
N LYS A 130 20.71 -9.77 4.54
CA LYS A 130 21.92 -10.39 5.12
C LYS A 130 23.11 -10.36 4.13
N GLY A 131 22.87 -10.13 2.86
CA GLY A 131 23.91 -10.13 1.81
C GLY A 131 24.17 -11.50 1.21
N GLU A 132 23.26 -12.43 1.41
CA GLU A 132 23.31 -13.78 0.82
C GLU A 132 22.78 -13.73 -0.62
N THR A 133 23.32 -14.61 -1.47
CA THR A 133 22.85 -14.72 -2.85
C THR A 133 21.53 -15.48 -2.86
N ILE A 134 20.51 -14.90 -3.48
CA ILE A 134 19.27 -15.62 -3.75
C ILE A 134 19.63 -16.72 -4.75
N ARG A 135 19.28 -17.97 -4.46
CA ARG A 135 19.35 -19.05 -5.43
C ARG A 135 18.43 -18.68 -6.57
N GLN A 136 18.96 -18.71 -7.79
CA GLN A 136 18.16 -18.52 -9.00
C GLN A 136 17.00 -19.52 -8.91
N ALA A 137 15.78 -19.02 -8.69
CA ALA A 137 14.60 -19.81 -8.92
C ALA A 137 14.66 -20.19 -10.40
N GLU A 138 14.93 -21.45 -10.68
CA GLU A 138 14.86 -22.01 -12.02
C GLU A 138 13.52 -21.54 -12.60
N LYS A 139 13.59 -20.99 -13.79
CA LYS A 139 12.42 -20.67 -14.61
C LYS A 139 11.64 -21.97 -14.86
N GLN A 140 10.89 -22.44 -13.87
CA GLN A 140 9.91 -23.49 -14.03
C GLN A 140 8.58 -22.85 -14.39
N GLY A 141 8.41 -22.70 -15.66
CA GLY A 141 7.21 -22.16 -16.25
C GLY A 141 7.07 -22.50 -17.71
N GLU A 142 7.58 -23.68 -18.13
CA GLU A 142 7.03 -24.33 -19.31
C GLU A 142 5.85 -25.22 -18.86
N PRO A 143 4.65 -25.04 -19.42
CA PRO A 143 3.56 -25.97 -19.17
C PRO A 143 3.95 -27.35 -19.71
N PRO A 144 3.63 -28.44 -19.00
CA PRO A 144 3.97 -29.78 -19.50
C PRO A 144 3.31 -30.00 -20.85
N ASN A 145 4.14 -30.14 -21.84
CA ASN A 145 3.79 -30.57 -23.17
C ASN A 145 3.20 -31.98 -23.06
N SER A 146 1.89 -32.08 -23.13
CA SER A 146 1.19 -33.35 -23.22
C SER A 146 1.53 -33.98 -24.56
N SER A 147 2.43 -34.97 -24.51
CA SER A 147 2.72 -35.87 -25.61
C SER A 147 1.49 -36.67 -26.00
N PRO A 148 1.33 -37.02 -27.26
CA PRO A 148 0.13 -37.65 -27.77
C PRO A 148 0.15 -39.15 -27.46
N ASP A 149 -0.87 -39.62 -26.84
CA ASP A 149 -1.09 -41.07 -26.81
C ASP A 149 -2.19 -41.45 -27.84
N SER A 150 -1.72 -42.24 -28.74
CA SER A 150 -2.45 -42.89 -29.81
C SER A 150 -3.47 -43.85 -29.23
N ASN A 151 -4.73 -43.68 -29.57
CA ASN A 151 -5.61 -44.84 -29.76
C ASN A 151 -6.71 -44.52 -30.78
N GLN A 152 -6.47 -45.01 -31.99
CA GLN A 152 -7.48 -45.18 -33.03
C GLN A 152 -8.53 -46.14 -32.55
N LYS A 153 -9.79 -45.77 -32.62
CA LYS A 153 -10.90 -46.69 -32.96
C LYS A 153 -11.95 -45.92 -33.75
N GLU A 154 -12.01 -46.34 -35.00
CA GLU A 154 -13.10 -46.14 -35.93
C GLU A 154 -14.44 -46.52 -35.32
N ILE A 155 -15.47 -45.68 -35.50
CA ILE A 155 -16.82 -46.16 -35.82
C ILE A 155 -17.53 -45.12 -36.70
N LYS A 156 -18.13 -45.65 -37.73
CA LYS A 156 -18.74 -45.07 -38.92
C LYS A 156 -19.96 -44.21 -38.68
N GLU A 157 -20.13 -43.29 -39.63
CA GLU A 157 -21.36 -42.86 -40.31
C GLU A 157 -22.69 -42.89 -39.57
N ASP A 158 -23.34 -41.75 -39.44
CA ASP A 158 -24.65 -41.57 -40.07
C ASP A 158 -24.96 -40.09 -40.32
N ALA A 159 -25.23 -39.84 -41.59
CA ALA A 159 -25.70 -38.58 -42.12
C ALA A 159 -27.21 -38.43 -41.87
N LYS A 160 -27.69 -37.20 -41.53
CA LYS A 160 -28.90 -36.63 -42.15
C LYS A 160 -29.22 -35.23 -41.67
N GLN A 161 -29.28 -34.37 -42.68
CA GLN A 161 -30.29 -33.31 -43.00
C GLN A 161 -30.39 -32.11 -42.05
N VAL A 162 -29.80 -31.00 -42.47
CA VAL A 162 -30.34 -29.84 -43.22
C VAL A 162 -31.66 -29.26 -42.69
N GLY A 163 -31.62 -28.07 -42.29
CA GLY A 163 -32.73 -27.10 -42.16
C GLY A 163 -32.22 -25.68 -41.89
N PRO A 164 -32.77 -24.66 -42.57
CA PRO A 164 -32.04 -23.44 -42.84
C PRO A 164 -32.17 -22.34 -41.80
N MET A 165 -31.22 -21.42 -41.92
CA MET A 165 -31.11 -20.11 -41.27
C MET A 165 -32.41 -19.30 -41.31
N VAL A 166 -32.76 -18.72 -40.17
CA VAL A 166 -33.62 -17.52 -40.15
C VAL A 166 -32.92 -16.44 -39.33
N ASN A 167 -32.69 -15.35 -40.03
CA ASN A 167 -32.19 -14.10 -39.48
C ASN A 167 -33.41 -13.29 -39.00
N PRO A 168 -33.39 -12.64 -37.87
CA PRO A 168 -34.33 -11.54 -37.62
C PRO A 168 -33.57 -10.25 -37.37
N SER A 169 -33.53 -9.43 -38.40
CA SER A 169 -33.62 -8.00 -38.25
C SER A 169 -35.09 -7.65 -38.05
N GLU A 170 -35.42 -6.87 -37.01
CA GLU A 170 -36.31 -5.72 -37.05
C GLU A 170 -36.75 -5.31 -35.65
N ARG A 171 -36.41 -4.11 -35.31
CA ARG A 171 -37.08 -3.35 -34.22
C ARG A 171 -38.40 -2.77 -34.78
N PRO A 172 -39.35 -2.48 -33.91
CA PRO A 172 -39.98 -1.17 -33.98
C PRO A 172 -39.91 -0.35 -32.70
N ALA A 173 -39.73 0.94 -32.91
CA ALA A 173 -39.95 2.01 -31.96
C ALA A 173 -41.44 2.28 -31.79
N THR A 174 -41.75 2.95 -30.71
CA THR A 174 -42.94 3.76 -30.31
C THR A 174 -43.41 3.28 -28.91
N ALA A 175 -43.74 4.09 -27.97
CA ALA A 175 -44.09 5.50 -27.85
C ALA A 175 -43.65 5.96 -26.43
#